data_c7659b8ddae6914f3a02558e3e4d8f57
#
_entry.id   c7659b8ddae6914f3a02558e3e4d8f57
#
_cell.length_a   1.000
_cell.length_b   1.000
_cell.length_c   1.000
_cell.angle_alpha   90.00
_cell.angle_beta   90.00
_cell.angle_gamma   90.00
#
_symmetry.space_group_name_H-M   'P 1'
#
loop_
_entity.id
_entity.type
_entity.pdbx_description
1 polymer ?
#
loop_
_entity_poly.entity_id
_entity_poly.type
_entity_poly.pdbx_seq_one_letter_code
_entity_poly.pdbx_strand_id
1 'polypeptide(L)'
;MAEYMLEDNSTARYINGWREPDIALSLYHTIDREEDRVTCFFLGNNTTFYNPYHLHPAFRIPQIKPGGIWTSENVLFQWAKPSDELSESKKKSKFLRMIDGTDYSRYSIGGEYIEDNESFIEEKPGNTHFVFSVVYGGQTYGVWRDNNRLLTFIDQKIDPYGRICYALDMNEHSNHTVLSKRDPYLNWLIKDFKNGNVRFVSGEVKKKAEMFIASII
;
A
#
# COMPACT_ATOMS: atom_id res chain seq x y z
N MET A 1 -16.53 -0.85 18.29
CA MET A 1 -15.88 -0.04 17.24
C MET A 1 -14.88 -0.95 16.58
N ALA A 2 -14.99 -1.19 15.29
CA ALA A 2 -14.09 -2.10 14.59
C ALA A 2 -12.84 -1.34 14.13
N GLU A 3 -11.67 -1.95 14.17
CA GLU A 3 -10.49 -1.44 13.49
C GLU A 3 -10.69 -1.61 11.98
N TYR A 4 -10.55 -0.53 11.24
CA TYR A 4 -10.77 -0.53 9.80
C TYR A 4 -9.53 -0.90 9.00
N MET A 5 -8.36 -0.74 9.58
CA MET A 5 -7.11 -1.10 8.92
C MET A 5 -6.60 -2.41 9.50
N LEU A 6 -6.51 -3.41 8.66
CA LEU A 6 -5.88 -4.68 9.02
C LEU A 6 -4.39 -4.46 9.22
N GLU A 7 -3.85 -4.99 10.30
CA GLU A 7 -2.40 -4.98 10.55
C GLU A 7 -1.65 -5.81 9.49
N ASP A 8 -2.32 -6.82 8.93
CA ASP A 8 -1.81 -7.65 7.84
C ASP A 8 -2.80 -7.70 6.68
N ASN A 9 -2.43 -7.07 5.58
CA ASN A 9 -3.23 -7.04 4.36
C ASN A 9 -3.34 -8.42 3.67
N SER A 10 -2.57 -9.42 4.09
CA SER A 10 -2.55 -10.75 3.48
C SER A 10 -3.63 -11.69 4.01
N THR A 11 -4.26 -11.38 5.14
CA THR A 11 -5.09 -12.35 5.89
C THR A 11 -6.56 -12.04 5.98
N ALA A 12 -7.07 -11.05 5.26
CA ALA A 12 -8.51 -10.78 5.21
C ALA A 12 -9.26 -12.00 4.62
N ARG A 13 -9.78 -12.84 5.48
CA ARG A 13 -10.48 -14.08 5.07
C ARG A 13 -11.81 -13.82 4.39
N TYR A 14 -12.44 -12.68 4.61
CA TYR A 14 -13.79 -12.37 4.13
C TYR A 14 -13.84 -11.16 3.22
N ILE A 15 -12.95 -10.16 3.43
CA ILE A 15 -12.88 -8.94 2.62
C ILE A 15 -11.42 -8.78 2.21
N ASN A 16 -11.18 -8.64 0.92
CA ASN A 16 -9.87 -8.19 0.46
C ASN A 16 -9.65 -6.76 1.00
N GLY A 17 -8.68 -6.57 1.87
CA GLY A 17 -8.43 -5.29 2.56
C GLY A 17 -8.30 -4.10 1.61
N TRP A 18 -7.90 -4.33 0.34
CA TRP A 18 -7.84 -3.30 -0.68
C TRP A 18 -9.20 -2.91 -1.26
N ARG A 19 -10.20 -3.76 -1.11
CA ARG A 19 -11.60 -3.46 -1.47
C ARG A 19 -12.42 -2.95 -0.29
N GLU A 20 -11.83 -2.91 0.89
CA GLU A 20 -12.51 -2.44 2.09
C GLU A 20 -13.03 -0.99 1.96
N PRO A 21 -12.26 -0.02 1.43
CA PRO A 21 -12.77 1.34 1.20
C PRO A 21 -13.99 1.38 0.28
N ASP A 22 -14.00 0.59 -0.81
CA ASP A 22 -15.14 0.52 -1.73
C ASP A 22 -16.40 -0.02 -1.03
N ILE A 23 -16.23 -1.05 -0.20
CA ILE A 23 -17.33 -1.64 0.58
C ILE A 23 -17.84 -0.64 1.62
N ALA A 24 -16.95 0.05 2.32
CA ALA A 24 -17.30 1.08 3.29
C ALA A 24 -18.04 2.26 2.63
N LEU A 25 -17.60 2.71 1.46
CA LEU A 25 -18.27 3.75 0.68
C LEU A 25 -19.65 3.29 0.17
N SER A 26 -19.76 2.03 -0.28
CA SER A 26 -21.05 1.46 -0.68
C SER A 26 -22.03 1.37 0.50
N LEU A 27 -21.56 0.99 1.68
CA LEU A 27 -22.36 0.99 2.90
C LEU A 27 -22.80 2.40 3.28
N TYR A 28 -21.88 3.37 3.25
CA TYR A 28 -22.16 4.77 3.50
C TYR A 28 -23.28 5.28 2.57
N HIS A 29 -23.13 5.09 1.25
CA HIS A 29 -24.13 5.47 0.26
C HIS A 29 -25.50 4.81 0.54
N THR A 30 -25.51 3.53 0.90
CA THR A 30 -26.75 2.80 1.22
C THR A 30 -27.47 3.38 2.43
N ILE A 31 -26.73 3.82 3.45
CA ILE A 31 -27.31 4.39 4.69
C ILE A 31 -27.73 5.83 4.46
N ASP A 32 -26.91 6.61 3.77
CA ASP A 32 -27.16 8.05 3.56
C ASP A 32 -28.26 8.32 2.54
N ARG A 33 -28.39 7.47 1.51
CA ARG A 33 -29.38 7.58 0.44
C ARG A 33 -29.43 8.94 -0.25
N GLU A 34 -28.25 9.56 -0.43
CA GLU A 34 -28.08 10.87 -1.06
C GLU A 34 -28.77 12.01 -0.29
N GLU A 35 -28.99 11.84 1.01
CA GLU A 35 -29.65 12.85 1.86
C GLU A 35 -28.65 13.73 2.64
N ASP A 36 -27.32 13.49 2.49
CA ASP A 36 -26.22 14.23 3.14
C ASP A 36 -26.37 14.36 4.67
N ARG A 37 -26.98 13.38 5.30
CA ARG A 37 -27.29 13.39 6.74
C ARG A 37 -26.38 12.51 7.59
N VAL A 38 -25.52 11.71 6.96
CA VAL A 38 -24.66 10.76 7.63
C VAL A 38 -23.23 11.25 7.61
N THR A 39 -22.55 11.13 8.74
CA THR A 39 -21.09 11.33 8.84
C THR A 39 -20.44 10.03 9.24
N CYS A 40 -19.43 9.61 8.47
CA CYS A 40 -18.65 8.44 8.77
C CYS A 40 -17.36 8.78 9.50
N PHE A 41 -17.04 8.02 10.55
CA PHE A 41 -15.77 8.11 11.26
C PHE A 41 -14.99 6.80 11.05
N PHE A 42 -13.81 6.92 10.48
CA PHE A 42 -12.86 5.82 10.33
C PHE A 42 -11.76 5.97 11.37
N LEU A 43 -11.56 4.95 12.18
CA LEU A 43 -10.49 4.92 13.18
C LEU A 43 -9.59 3.74 12.87
N GLY A 44 -8.30 3.95 12.86
CA GLY A 44 -7.33 2.90 12.59
C GLY A 44 -5.99 3.17 13.27
N ASN A 45 -5.19 2.14 13.36
CA ASN A 45 -3.82 2.24 13.82
C ASN A 45 -2.92 2.77 12.69
N ASN A 46 -1.88 3.50 13.06
CA ASN A 46 -0.88 4.04 12.14
C ASN A 46 0.17 2.98 11.76
N THR A 47 -0.28 1.85 11.23
CA THR A 47 0.61 0.76 10.82
C THR A 47 1.43 1.16 9.60
N THR A 48 0.78 1.69 8.58
CA THR A 48 1.40 2.17 7.34
C THR A 48 0.59 3.31 6.73
N PHE A 49 1.30 4.31 6.16
CA PHE A 49 0.65 5.33 5.34
C PHE A 49 0.10 4.73 4.04
N TYR A 50 0.77 3.76 3.46
CA TYR A 50 0.38 3.12 2.20
C TYR A 50 -0.73 2.08 2.40
N ASN A 51 -1.78 2.46 3.14
CA ASN A 51 -2.96 1.63 3.38
C ASN A 51 -4.06 1.90 2.34
N PRO A 52 -5.07 1.03 2.24
CA PRO A 52 -6.14 1.14 1.25
C PRO A 52 -6.89 2.47 1.27
N TYR A 53 -7.13 3.05 2.44
CA TYR A 53 -7.87 4.30 2.57
C TYR A 53 -7.08 5.51 2.08
N HIS A 54 -5.80 5.62 2.45
CA HIS A 54 -4.95 6.72 2.01
C HIS A 54 -4.70 6.69 0.50
N LEU A 55 -4.56 5.50 -0.08
CA LEU A 55 -4.32 5.32 -1.51
C LEU A 55 -5.61 5.31 -2.36
N HIS A 56 -6.78 5.36 -1.72
CA HIS A 56 -8.05 5.33 -2.44
C HIS A 56 -8.34 6.66 -3.14
N PRO A 57 -8.72 6.63 -4.44
CA PRO A 57 -8.93 7.87 -5.22
C PRO A 57 -10.00 8.81 -4.66
N ALA A 58 -11.01 8.27 -3.94
CA ALA A 58 -12.07 9.08 -3.33
C ALA A 58 -11.59 9.93 -2.16
N PHE A 59 -10.59 9.46 -1.41
CA PHE A 59 -10.10 10.16 -0.23
C PHE A 59 -8.91 11.08 -0.54
N ARG A 60 -7.96 10.63 -1.38
CA ARG A 60 -6.77 11.39 -1.82
C ARG A 60 -6.00 12.02 -0.65
N ILE A 61 -5.83 11.28 0.42
CA ILE A 61 -5.19 11.75 1.64
C ILE A 61 -3.67 11.91 1.38
N PRO A 62 -3.10 13.12 1.52
CA PRO A 62 -1.66 13.30 1.35
C PRO A 62 -0.90 12.82 2.58
N GLN A 63 0.39 12.57 2.42
CA GLN A 63 1.26 12.30 3.56
C GLN A 63 1.41 13.56 4.41
N ILE A 64 1.05 13.46 5.70
CA ILE A 64 1.20 14.53 6.69
C ILE A 64 2.08 14.04 7.85
N LYS A 65 2.47 14.96 8.72
CA LYS A 65 3.28 14.61 9.93
C LYS A 65 2.37 14.19 11.08
N PRO A 66 2.88 13.38 12.04
CA PRO A 66 2.18 13.07 13.28
C PRO A 66 1.68 14.34 13.98
N GLY A 67 0.42 14.33 14.41
CA GLY A 67 -0.28 15.49 14.98
C GLY A 67 -0.88 16.43 13.94
N GLY A 68 -0.66 16.20 12.65
CA GLY A 68 -1.24 17.01 11.56
C GLY A 68 -2.70 16.73 11.31
N ILE A 69 -3.34 17.70 10.68
CA ILE A 69 -4.71 17.61 10.18
C ILE A 69 -4.71 18.05 8.72
N TRP A 70 -5.40 17.32 7.89
CA TRP A 70 -5.66 17.67 6.50
C TRP A 70 -7.16 17.60 6.23
N THR A 71 -7.66 18.53 5.42
CA THR A 71 -9.04 18.60 5.04
C THR A 71 -9.20 18.81 3.54
N SER A 72 -10.20 18.18 2.97
CA SER A 72 -10.75 18.51 1.66
C SER A 72 -12.24 18.88 1.82
N GLU A 73 -12.94 19.03 0.72
CA GLU A 73 -14.36 19.36 0.74
C GLU A 73 -15.21 18.41 1.61
N ASN A 74 -14.93 17.10 1.51
CA ASN A 74 -15.76 16.06 2.13
C ASN A 74 -14.97 15.12 3.07
N VAL A 75 -13.67 15.35 3.25
CA VAL A 75 -12.80 14.48 4.05
C VAL A 75 -12.00 15.30 5.04
N LEU A 76 -12.03 14.89 6.30
CA LEU A 76 -11.12 15.36 7.33
C LEU A 76 -10.26 14.16 7.75
N PHE A 77 -8.95 14.31 7.63
CA PHE A 77 -7.97 13.33 8.12
C PHE A 77 -7.13 13.95 9.23
N GLN A 78 -7.08 13.26 10.35
CA GLN A 78 -6.23 13.63 11.48
C GLN A 78 -5.28 12.48 11.80
N TRP A 79 -3.99 12.74 11.75
CA TRP A 79 -3.00 11.85 12.32
C TRP A 79 -2.83 12.15 13.81
N ALA A 80 -3.58 11.44 14.65
CA ALA A 80 -3.55 11.64 16.08
C ALA A 80 -2.14 11.34 16.65
N LYS A 81 -1.58 12.30 17.39
CA LYS A 81 -0.35 12.11 18.15
C LYS A 81 -0.72 11.91 19.62
N PRO A 82 -0.11 10.94 20.32
CA PRO A 82 -0.28 10.85 21.77
C PRO A 82 0.10 12.15 22.46
N SER A 83 -0.61 12.53 23.53
CA SER A 83 -0.21 13.68 24.36
C SER A 83 1.14 13.41 25.01
N ASP A 84 1.86 14.49 25.35
CA ASP A 84 3.16 14.36 26.00
C ASP A 84 3.03 13.64 27.34
N GLU A 85 1.95 13.89 28.10
CA GLU A 85 1.65 13.19 29.35
C GLU A 85 1.45 11.69 29.14
N LEU A 86 0.71 11.30 28.11
CA LEU A 86 0.50 9.90 27.76
C LEU A 86 1.80 9.24 27.32
N SER A 87 2.60 9.92 26.53
CA SER A 87 3.91 9.45 26.06
C SER A 87 4.87 9.22 27.24
N GLU A 88 4.94 10.17 28.20
CA GLU A 88 5.74 10.03 29.42
C GLU A 88 5.23 8.91 30.34
N SER A 89 3.92 8.76 30.47
CA SER A 89 3.32 7.66 31.23
C SER A 89 3.66 6.30 30.60
N LYS A 90 3.57 6.19 29.28
CA LYS A 90 3.94 4.98 28.54
C LYS A 90 5.42 4.62 28.74
N LYS A 91 6.36 5.59 28.66
CA LYS A 91 7.80 5.36 28.87
C LYS A 91 8.14 4.75 30.22
N LYS A 92 7.31 4.96 31.23
CA LYS A 92 7.48 4.36 32.57
C LYS A 92 7.13 2.88 32.64
N SER A 93 6.43 2.33 31.64
CA SER A 93 6.06 0.91 31.63
C SER A 93 7.28 0.01 31.47
N LYS A 94 7.26 -1.16 32.11
CA LYS A 94 8.35 -2.16 31.97
C LYS A 94 8.51 -2.61 30.55
N PHE A 95 7.40 -2.79 29.86
CA PHE A 95 7.38 -3.24 28.45
C PHE A 95 8.07 -2.23 27.52
N LEU A 96 7.72 -0.94 27.62
CA LEU A 96 8.31 0.07 26.72
C LEU A 96 9.78 0.36 27.04
N ARG A 97 10.20 0.19 28.29
CA ARG A 97 11.65 0.21 28.61
C ARG A 97 12.43 -0.95 28.01
N MET A 98 11.78 -2.12 27.87
CA MET A 98 12.39 -3.28 27.26
C MET A 98 12.58 -3.12 25.73
N ILE A 99 11.67 -2.43 25.08
CA ILE A 99 11.68 -2.21 23.62
C ILE A 99 12.26 -0.85 23.21
N ASP A 100 12.81 -0.09 24.15
CA ASP A 100 13.38 1.25 23.88
C ASP A 100 14.45 1.18 22.78
N GLY A 101 14.45 2.18 21.90
CA GLY A 101 15.33 2.23 20.73
C GLY A 101 14.89 1.36 19.53
N THR A 102 13.82 0.58 19.64
CA THR A 102 13.28 -0.18 18.51
C THR A 102 12.29 0.64 17.66
N ASP A 103 12.04 0.20 16.43
CA ASP A 103 11.01 0.81 15.56
C ASP A 103 9.62 0.72 16.21
N TYR A 104 9.35 -0.36 16.93
CA TYR A 104 8.09 -0.52 17.64
C TYR A 104 7.93 0.50 18.78
N SER A 105 9.01 0.93 19.44
CA SER A 105 8.92 1.98 20.46
C SER A 105 8.59 3.33 19.82
N ARG A 106 9.15 3.64 18.65
CA ARG A 106 8.80 4.86 17.89
C ARG A 106 7.33 4.88 17.46
N TYR A 107 6.82 3.75 16.99
CA TYR A 107 5.40 3.57 16.70
C TYR A 107 4.54 3.77 17.94
N SER A 108 4.81 3.02 19.02
CA SER A 108 3.98 3.00 20.23
C SER A 108 3.96 4.32 21.00
N ILE A 109 5.06 5.05 21.03
CA ILE A 109 5.25 6.28 21.80
C ILE A 109 5.09 7.51 20.91
N GLY A 110 5.74 7.50 19.75
CA GLY A 110 5.82 8.65 18.84
C GLY A 110 4.65 8.75 17.86
N GLY A 111 3.89 7.67 17.67
CA GLY A 111 2.81 7.61 16.69
C GLY A 111 3.32 7.54 15.25
N GLU A 112 4.57 7.10 15.01
CA GLU A 112 5.12 6.90 13.67
C GLU A 112 4.51 5.66 13.00
N TYR A 113 4.61 5.56 11.68
CA TYR A 113 4.23 4.34 10.96
C TYR A 113 5.26 3.23 11.22
N ILE A 114 4.78 2.00 11.49
CA ILE A 114 5.65 0.87 11.81
C ILE A 114 6.19 0.15 10.57
N GLU A 115 5.40 0.10 9.50
CA GLU A 115 5.71 -0.66 8.29
C GLU A 115 6.26 0.18 7.13
N ASP A 116 6.29 1.49 7.26
CA ASP A 116 6.79 2.39 6.21
C ASP A 116 8.32 2.44 6.23
N ASN A 117 8.94 1.30 5.99
CA ASN A 117 10.37 1.26 5.80
C ASN A 117 10.74 1.48 4.33
N GLU A 118 11.83 2.19 4.10
CA GLU A 118 12.35 2.48 2.77
C GLU A 118 13.16 1.32 2.16
N SER A 119 13.18 0.16 2.82
CA SER A 119 13.88 -1.02 2.31
C SER A 119 13.36 -1.39 0.92
N PHE A 120 14.28 -1.65 0.01
CA PHE A 120 13.99 -1.98 -1.39
C PHE A 120 13.37 -0.84 -2.21
N ILE A 121 13.25 0.39 -1.66
CA ILE A 121 12.88 1.57 -2.45
C ILE A 121 14.16 2.17 -3.03
N GLU A 122 14.20 2.30 -4.35
CA GLU A 122 15.36 2.82 -5.07
C GLU A 122 14.94 3.45 -6.39
N GLU A 123 15.55 4.56 -6.77
CA GLU A 123 15.34 5.18 -8.07
C GLU A 123 15.80 4.24 -9.19
N LYS A 124 14.95 4.07 -10.20
CA LYS A 124 15.24 3.20 -11.34
C LYS A 124 16.33 3.82 -12.23
N PRO A 125 17.47 3.14 -12.45
CA PRO A 125 18.51 3.62 -13.35
C PRO A 125 18.03 3.77 -14.80
N GLY A 126 18.58 4.74 -15.50
CA GLY A 126 18.24 5.01 -16.91
C GLY A 126 18.63 3.90 -17.91
N ASN A 127 19.57 3.03 -17.54
CA ASN A 127 20.03 1.89 -18.33
C ASN A 127 19.23 0.60 -18.17
N THR A 128 18.11 0.65 -17.44
CA THR A 128 17.19 -0.48 -17.34
C THR A 128 16.40 -0.67 -18.63
N HIS A 129 16.07 -1.91 -18.96
CA HIS A 129 15.18 -2.22 -20.07
C HIS A 129 13.85 -2.76 -19.60
N PHE A 130 12.80 -2.41 -20.32
CA PHE A 130 11.44 -2.86 -20.07
C PHE A 130 11.29 -4.35 -20.42
N VAL A 131 10.61 -5.11 -19.58
CA VAL A 131 10.37 -6.53 -19.79
C VAL A 131 8.89 -6.81 -20.07
N PHE A 132 7.99 -6.42 -19.17
CA PHE A 132 6.54 -6.56 -19.29
C PHE A 132 5.84 -5.59 -18.35
N SER A 133 4.51 -5.56 -18.39
CA SER A 133 3.70 -4.84 -17.44
C SER A 133 2.61 -5.70 -16.81
N VAL A 134 2.09 -5.25 -15.67
CA VAL A 134 0.98 -5.87 -14.94
C VAL A 134 -0.07 -4.81 -14.65
N VAL A 135 -1.32 -5.11 -14.93
CA VAL A 135 -2.48 -4.30 -14.51
C VAL A 135 -2.95 -4.79 -13.15
N TYR A 136 -3.07 -3.87 -12.22
CA TYR A 136 -3.57 -4.16 -10.88
C TYR A 136 -4.21 -2.92 -10.23
N GLY A 137 -5.46 -3.06 -9.75
CA GLY A 137 -6.20 -1.96 -9.14
C GLY A 137 -6.46 -0.80 -10.10
N GLY A 138 -6.72 -1.09 -11.38
CA GLY A 138 -6.95 -0.07 -12.41
C GLY A 138 -5.70 0.70 -12.85
N GLN A 139 -4.51 0.30 -12.38
CA GLN A 139 -3.22 0.91 -12.74
C GLN A 139 -2.30 -0.11 -13.42
N THR A 140 -1.42 0.38 -14.27
CA THR A 140 -0.44 -0.46 -14.95
C THR A 140 0.95 -0.22 -14.35
N TYR A 141 1.62 -1.31 -14.00
CA TYR A 141 2.96 -1.31 -13.44
C TYR A 141 3.94 -1.93 -14.41
N GLY A 142 5.00 -1.21 -14.75
CA GLY A 142 6.08 -1.70 -15.59
C GLY A 142 7.11 -2.47 -14.77
N VAL A 143 7.53 -3.62 -15.29
CA VAL A 143 8.63 -4.42 -14.77
C VAL A 143 9.85 -4.23 -15.65
N TRP A 144 10.93 -3.76 -15.04
CA TRP A 144 12.16 -3.37 -15.70
C TRP A 144 13.34 -4.19 -15.18
N ARG A 145 14.33 -4.44 -16.00
CA ARG A 145 15.53 -5.18 -15.64
C ARG A 145 16.78 -4.34 -15.75
N ASP A 146 17.59 -4.31 -14.70
CA ASP A 146 18.99 -3.90 -14.74
C ASP A 146 19.86 -5.15 -14.87
N ASN A 147 20.41 -5.37 -16.06
CA ASN A 147 21.24 -6.55 -16.30
C ASN A 147 22.61 -6.47 -15.63
N ASN A 148 23.11 -5.27 -15.36
CA ASN A 148 24.42 -5.10 -14.74
C ASN A 148 24.39 -5.49 -13.26
N ARG A 149 23.32 -5.09 -12.57
CA ARG A 149 23.13 -5.35 -11.14
C ARG A 149 22.31 -6.61 -10.88
N LEU A 150 21.72 -7.21 -11.90
CA LEU A 150 20.78 -8.33 -11.82
C LEU A 150 19.56 -8.00 -10.93
N LEU A 151 19.13 -6.73 -10.93
CA LEU A 151 17.98 -6.26 -10.18
C LEU A 151 16.77 -6.03 -11.08
N THR A 152 15.59 -6.25 -10.51
CA THR A 152 14.30 -5.99 -11.13
C THR A 152 13.67 -4.76 -10.48
N PHE A 153 13.24 -3.79 -11.29
CA PHE A 153 12.57 -2.58 -10.83
C PHE A 153 11.10 -2.61 -11.20
N ILE A 154 10.24 -2.21 -10.28
CA ILE A 154 8.81 -2.01 -10.53
C ILE A 154 8.52 -0.51 -10.45
N ASP A 155 7.87 0.01 -11.49
CA ASP A 155 7.59 1.43 -11.70
C ASP A 155 6.16 1.60 -12.26
N GLN A 156 5.53 2.73 -12.01
CA GLN A 156 4.29 3.12 -12.71
C GLN A 156 4.56 3.54 -14.17
N LYS A 157 5.82 3.83 -14.53
CA LYS A 157 6.18 4.08 -15.91
C LYS A 157 6.21 2.76 -16.69
N ILE A 158 5.54 2.75 -17.83
CA ILE A 158 5.53 1.64 -18.77
C ILE A 158 6.19 2.08 -20.09
N ASP A 159 6.73 1.12 -20.83
CA ASP A 159 7.10 1.36 -22.21
C ASP A 159 5.82 1.28 -23.07
N PRO A 160 5.43 2.34 -23.79
CA PRO A 160 4.24 2.32 -24.66
C PRO A 160 4.33 1.31 -25.80
N TYR A 161 5.55 0.89 -26.15
CA TYR A 161 5.81 -0.19 -27.11
C TYR A 161 6.02 -1.55 -26.43
N GLY A 162 5.72 -1.62 -25.13
CA GLY A 162 5.89 -2.80 -24.30
C GLY A 162 5.12 -4.00 -24.83
N ARG A 163 5.76 -5.16 -24.79
CA ARG A 163 5.35 -6.34 -25.56
C ARG A 163 4.20 -7.12 -24.91
N ILE A 164 4.15 -7.20 -23.59
CA ILE A 164 3.18 -8.03 -22.87
C ILE A 164 2.68 -7.23 -21.66
N CYS A 165 1.37 -7.21 -21.50
CA CYS A 165 0.69 -6.68 -20.33
C CYS A 165 -0.17 -7.80 -19.72
N TYR A 166 0.09 -8.15 -18.48
CA TYR A 166 -0.68 -9.17 -17.76
C TYR A 166 -1.83 -8.57 -16.97
N ALA A 167 -3.01 -9.19 -17.08
CA ALA A 167 -4.09 -9.05 -16.12
C ALA A 167 -4.11 -10.27 -15.22
N LEU A 168 -4.21 -10.06 -13.92
CA LEU A 168 -4.17 -11.14 -12.94
C LEU A 168 -5.54 -11.68 -12.58
N ASP A 169 -6.59 -10.95 -12.92
CA ASP A 169 -7.98 -11.39 -12.80
C ASP A 169 -8.84 -10.87 -13.96
N MET A 170 -10.09 -11.36 -14.03
CA MET A 170 -11.03 -11.03 -15.11
C MET A 170 -11.49 -9.57 -15.10
N ASN A 171 -11.49 -8.89 -13.94
CA ASN A 171 -11.94 -7.51 -13.84
C ASN A 171 -10.92 -6.54 -14.44
N GLU A 172 -9.65 -6.94 -14.42
CA GLU A 172 -8.53 -6.19 -15.00
C GLU A 172 -8.24 -6.57 -16.47
N HIS A 173 -8.90 -7.63 -16.97
CA HIS A 173 -8.65 -8.15 -18.31
C HIS A 173 -9.29 -7.26 -19.39
N SER A 174 -8.55 -7.02 -20.45
CA SER A 174 -8.96 -6.27 -21.63
C SER A 174 -8.40 -6.89 -22.91
N ASN A 175 -8.81 -6.40 -24.06
CA ASN A 175 -8.29 -6.85 -25.35
C ASN A 175 -6.77 -6.62 -25.55
N HIS A 176 -6.16 -5.83 -24.67
CA HIS A 176 -4.73 -5.50 -24.71
C HIS A 176 -3.91 -6.20 -23.63
N THR A 177 -4.53 -7.08 -22.85
CA THR A 177 -3.88 -7.80 -21.75
C THR A 177 -3.95 -9.30 -21.94
N VAL A 178 -2.99 -10.01 -21.35
CA VAL A 178 -2.97 -11.47 -21.26
C VAL A 178 -3.44 -11.86 -19.87
N LEU A 179 -4.57 -12.55 -19.78
CA LEU A 179 -5.05 -13.09 -18.52
C LEU A 179 -4.22 -14.31 -18.13
N SER A 180 -3.31 -14.14 -17.17
CA SER A 180 -2.47 -15.23 -16.68
C SER A 180 -1.97 -14.95 -15.27
N LYS A 181 -1.88 -16.04 -14.47
CA LYS A 181 -1.16 -16.04 -13.17
C LYS A 181 0.07 -16.97 -13.22
N ARG A 182 0.24 -17.75 -14.27
CA ARG A 182 1.31 -18.73 -14.43
C ARG A 182 1.93 -18.57 -15.82
N ASP A 183 2.90 -17.69 -15.89
CA ASP A 183 3.66 -17.41 -17.09
C ASP A 183 5.15 -17.38 -16.74
N PRO A 184 6.07 -17.74 -17.63
CA PRO A 184 7.51 -17.70 -17.35
C PRO A 184 8.01 -16.35 -16.81
N TYR A 185 7.48 -15.23 -17.32
CA TYR A 185 7.85 -13.89 -16.84
C TYR A 185 7.33 -13.63 -15.41
N LEU A 186 6.09 -14.01 -15.11
CA LEU A 186 5.54 -13.89 -13.75
C LEU A 186 6.30 -14.79 -12.77
N ASN A 187 6.60 -16.03 -13.16
CA ASN A 187 7.40 -16.95 -12.35
C ASN A 187 8.81 -16.41 -12.09
N TRP A 188 9.41 -15.75 -13.09
CA TRP A 188 10.69 -15.08 -12.91
C TRP A 188 10.57 -13.91 -11.91
N LEU A 189 9.55 -13.06 -12.01
CA LEU A 189 9.31 -11.99 -11.05
C LEU A 189 9.14 -12.52 -9.63
N ILE A 190 8.36 -13.59 -9.44
CA ILE A 190 8.18 -14.24 -8.13
C ILE A 190 9.53 -14.73 -7.58
N LYS A 191 10.35 -15.34 -8.43
CA LYS A 191 11.70 -15.82 -8.03
C LYS A 191 12.59 -14.67 -7.60
N ASP A 192 12.64 -13.58 -8.37
CA ASP A 192 13.42 -12.39 -8.03
C ASP A 192 12.91 -11.73 -6.74
N PHE A 193 11.61 -11.68 -6.53
CA PHE A 193 11.01 -11.17 -5.30
C PHE A 193 11.43 -12.01 -4.08
N LYS A 194 11.32 -13.33 -4.15
CA LYS A 194 11.73 -14.23 -3.08
C LYS A 194 13.23 -14.15 -2.76
N ASN A 195 14.04 -13.80 -3.75
CA ASN A 195 15.49 -13.65 -3.59
C ASN A 195 15.90 -12.22 -3.12
N GLY A 196 14.94 -11.30 -2.91
CA GLY A 196 15.24 -9.92 -2.52
C GLY A 196 15.84 -9.06 -3.64
N ASN A 197 15.71 -9.47 -4.90
CA ASN A 197 16.27 -8.79 -6.06
C ASN A 197 15.32 -7.76 -6.68
N VAL A 198 14.13 -7.54 -6.10
CA VAL A 198 13.17 -6.55 -6.57
C VAL A 198 13.40 -5.22 -5.85
N ARG A 199 13.28 -4.12 -6.61
CA ARG A 199 13.31 -2.73 -6.13
C ARG A 199 12.06 -2.02 -6.61
N PHE A 200 11.62 -1.04 -5.83
CA PHE A 200 10.42 -0.27 -6.09
C PHE A 200 10.78 1.21 -6.17
N VAL A 201 10.19 1.94 -7.09
CA VAL A 201 10.51 3.36 -7.26
C VAL A 201 9.90 4.27 -6.19
N SER A 202 8.90 3.75 -5.44
CA SER A 202 8.26 4.46 -4.33
C SER A 202 7.60 3.49 -3.36
N GLY A 203 7.23 3.98 -2.17
CA GLY A 203 6.51 3.18 -1.17
C GLY A 203 5.11 2.75 -1.64
N GLU A 204 4.43 3.61 -2.41
CA GLU A 204 3.14 3.27 -3.03
C GLU A 204 3.28 2.10 -4.01
N VAL A 205 4.26 2.20 -4.92
CA VAL A 205 4.57 1.13 -5.89
C VAL A 205 4.94 -0.15 -5.15
N LYS A 206 5.77 -0.06 -4.10
CA LYS A 206 6.14 -1.21 -3.27
C LYS A 206 4.91 -1.93 -2.73
N LYS A 207 4.01 -1.20 -2.06
CA LYS A 207 2.83 -1.80 -1.43
C LYS A 207 1.90 -2.45 -2.45
N LYS A 208 1.63 -1.77 -3.57
CA LYS A 208 0.81 -2.33 -4.66
C LYS A 208 1.46 -3.55 -5.31
N ALA A 209 2.77 -3.49 -5.53
CA ALA A 209 3.52 -4.60 -6.12
C ALA A 209 3.56 -5.82 -5.20
N GLU A 210 3.80 -5.66 -3.92
CA GLU A 210 3.74 -6.74 -2.93
C GLU A 210 2.39 -7.47 -2.98
N MET A 211 1.29 -6.73 -3.18
CA MET A 211 -0.04 -7.32 -3.26
C MET A 211 -0.27 -8.11 -4.53
N PHE A 212 0.03 -7.55 -5.69
CA PHE A 212 -0.16 -8.31 -6.92
C PHE A 212 0.79 -9.50 -7.00
N ILE A 213 2.03 -9.38 -6.49
CA ILE A 213 2.95 -10.52 -6.39
C ILE A 213 2.39 -11.59 -5.45
N ALA A 214 1.86 -11.21 -4.28
CA ALA A 214 1.21 -12.15 -3.36
C ALA A 214 0.00 -12.87 -3.99
N SER A 215 -0.71 -12.22 -4.92
CA SER A 215 -1.87 -12.82 -5.60
C SER A 215 -1.49 -13.89 -6.64
N ILE A 216 -0.21 -14.00 -7.01
CA ILE A 216 0.31 -14.94 -8.01
C ILE A 216 1.27 -15.99 -7.41
N ILE A 217 1.65 -15.86 -6.13
CA ILE A 217 2.42 -16.87 -5.38
C ILE A 217 1.50 -18.01 -4.96
#